data_de15747b9f555d0dd558e7ecc491fe66
#
_entry.id   de15747b9f555d0dd558e7ecc491fe66
#
_cell.length_a   1.000
_cell.length_b   1.000
_cell.length_c   1.000
_cell.angle_alpha   90.00
_cell.angle_beta   90.00
_cell.angle_gamma   90.00
#
_symmetry.space_group_name_H-M   'P 1'
#
loop_
_entity.id
_entity.type
_entity.pdbx_description
1 polymer ?
#
loop_
_entity_poly.entity_id
_entity_poly.type
_entity_poly.pdbx_seq_one_letter_code
_entity_poly.pdbx_strand_id
1 'polypeptide(L)'
;FARKMPEEGSISFLSQSGALCTAVLDYAQARNIGFAKFISFGNKADISEIDLLYYLKDDPKTRIILMYLEEITDGPALMEAAREVIVKGNKPLLILKAGRTSEGAAAAASHTGSLAGSDAICDAAFTQAGIIRCETIEEMFNIATAYVYQPLPEGNRVAVITNAGGPGVLATDACIQNGLTMARFEEDTTQFLKKNLPATANIKNPVDVIGDARADRYNVALTAAFKDPNVDAVFTILTPQSMTDIDLIAREVAKVSSHYNKPVYTSFMGEADVKEGIVVLQRNRIPHYQLPESMARSLARVLQFEKLRQTLQNKKAIPPVNAHPEAETILKDAAAKGKKVLTETDGAPLLRSWKIPVAESFLAHTPEEAAKWASECGYPVVLKVASEQILHKTDVGGVFLNLNSAEDVLNAFKRITENVSRTMPEALINGILVEKQIPGGEEIILGIKRDPSFGPVVMCGMGGIFAEIYRDVSFRIAPFGEEEAEAMLKELKAYPLLTGARGRTKRDIPSLVKTLVSLSHLAFAHPRIAELDINPLIVLDEGKGCMAADVKILLSNNS
;
A
#
# COMPACT_ATOMS: atom_id res chain seq x y z
N PHE A 1 -10.00 5.33 34.25
CA PHE A 1 -10.03 6.68 34.84
C PHE A 1 -8.65 7.31 34.71
N ALA A 2 -8.55 8.38 33.87
CA ALA A 2 -7.32 9.14 33.73
C ALA A 2 -7.03 9.95 35.00
N ARG A 3 -5.75 10.03 35.42
CA ARG A 3 -5.35 10.83 36.59
C ARG A 3 -5.43 12.33 36.33
N LYS A 4 -5.21 12.75 35.10
CA LYS A 4 -5.32 14.15 34.64
C LYS A 4 -5.87 14.16 33.21
N MET A 5 -6.62 15.21 32.89
CA MET A 5 -7.02 15.49 31.50
C MET A 5 -5.86 16.20 30.79
N PRO A 6 -5.59 15.87 29.51
CA PRO A 6 -4.61 16.58 28.70
C PRO A 6 -5.07 18.00 28.39
N GLU A 7 -4.16 18.81 27.87
CA GLU A 7 -4.49 20.17 27.40
C GLU A 7 -5.41 20.11 26.16
N GLU A 8 -6.09 21.23 25.91
CA GLU A 8 -6.86 21.41 24.69
C GLU A 8 -5.92 21.55 23.49
N GLY A 9 -6.24 20.89 22.38
CA GLY A 9 -5.43 20.90 21.17
C GLY A 9 -6.25 20.60 19.92
N SER A 10 -5.59 20.16 18.86
CA SER A 10 -6.20 19.94 17.55
C SER A 10 -6.10 18.49 17.03
N ILE A 11 -5.67 17.59 17.88
CA ILE A 11 -5.59 16.15 17.58
C ILE A 11 -6.85 15.47 18.12
N SER A 12 -7.53 14.69 17.29
CA SER A 12 -8.59 13.78 17.76
C SER A 12 -8.07 12.36 17.80
N PHE A 13 -8.18 11.72 18.97
CA PHE A 13 -7.76 10.34 19.19
C PHE A 13 -8.96 9.45 19.48
N LEU A 14 -9.06 8.36 18.72
CA LEU A 14 -10.13 7.37 18.75
C LEU A 14 -9.53 6.00 19.06
N SER A 15 -10.11 5.25 20.00
CA SER A 15 -9.57 3.92 20.35
C SER A 15 -10.67 2.92 20.65
N GLN A 16 -10.50 1.70 20.10
CA GLN A 16 -11.27 0.54 20.51
C GLN A 16 -10.85 0.03 21.91
N SER A 17 -9.60 0.29 22.32
CA SER A 17 -9.08 -0.16 23.61
C SER A 17 -9.19 0.93 24.68
N GLY A 18 -9.99 0.68 25.71
CA GLY A 18 -10.11 1.56 26.87
C GLY A 18 -8.83 1.64 27.70
N ALA A 19 -8.12 0.52 27.85
CA ALA A 19 -6.85 0.48 28.59
C ALA A 19 -5.75 1.28 27.86
N LEU A 20 -5.69 1.19 26.52
CA LEU A 20 -4.76 1.97 25.72
C LEU A 20 -5.02 3.48 25.86
N CYS A 21 -6.27 3.89 25.99
CA CYS A 21 -6.63 5.28 26.22
C CYS A 21 -5.91 5.89 27.42
N THR A 22 -5.82 5.18 28.55
CA THR A 22 -5.16 5.69 29.75
C THR A 22 -3.65 5.85 29.56
N ALA A 23 -3.01 4.89 28.88
CA ALA A 23 -1.58 4.96 28.55
C ALA A 23 -1.28 6.12 27.56
N VAL A 24 -2.15 6.33 26.57
CA VAL A 24 -2.01 7.43 25.60
C VAL A 24 -2.18 8.79 26.26
N LEU A 25 -3.09 8.93 27.22
CA LEU A 25 -3.26 10.18 27.97
C LEU A 25 -2.00 10.53 28.78
N ASP A 26 -1.39 9.55 29.44
CA ASP A 26 -0.14 9.74 30.20
C ASP A 26 1.02 10.11 29.25
N TYR A 27 1.15 9.37 28.13
CA TYR A 27 2.12 9.65 27.07
C TYR A 27 2.01 11.07 26.51
N ALA A 28 0.78 11.52 26.22
CA ALA A 28 0.51 12.84 25.67
C ALA A 28 0.81 13.95 26.69
N GLN A 29 0.46 13.73 27.96
CA GLN A 29 0.76 14.67 29.03
C GLN A 29 2.27 14.90 29.18
N ALA A 30 3.07 13.81 29.18
CA ALA A 30 4.52 13.90 29.30
C ALA A 30 5.18 14.69 28.12
N ARG A 31 4.49 14.79 27.00
CA ARG A 31 4.96 15.46 25.76
C ARG A 31 4.24 16.77 25.44
N ASN A 32 3.39 17.24 26.36
CA ASN A 32 2.59 18.46 26.19
C ASN A 32 1.73 18.44 24.91
N ILE A 33 1.12 17.27 24.60
CA ILE A 33 0.25 17.08 23.46
C ILE A 33 -1.20 17.25 23.89
N GLY A 34 -1.91 18.20 23.24
CA GLY A 34 -3.31 18.49 23.50
C GLY A 34 -4.26 17.82 22.50
N PHE A 35 -5.51 17.58 22.95
CA PHE A 35 -6.54 16.95 22.14
C PHE A 35 -7.74 17.85 21.87
N ALA A 36 -8.29 17.77 20.66
CA ALA A 36 -9.61 18.31 20.32
C ALA A 36 -10.71 17.39 20.83
N LYS A 37 -10.56 16.09 20.57
CA LYS A 37 -11.45 15.03 21.05
C LYS A 37 -10.61 13.82 21.48
N PHE A 38 -11.10 13.13 22.50
CA PHE A 38 -10.51 11.89 22.98
C PHE A 38 -11.63 10.89 23.26
N ILE A 39 -11.75 9.86 22.41
CA ILE A 39 -12.93 9.00 22.38
C ILE A 39 -12.51 7.53 22.50
N SER A 40 -13.07 6.85 23.50
CA SER A 40 -13.03 5.38 23.58
C SER A 40 -14.40 4.85 23.16
N PHE A 41 -14.48 4.09 22.06
CA PHE A 41 -15.73 3.58 21.52
C PHE A 41 -15.91 2.06 21.69
N GLY A 42 -14.90 1.38 22.26
CA GLY A 42 -15.00 -0.03 22.66
C GLY A 42 -15.39 -0.97 21.51
N ASN A 43 -16.32 -1.89 21.80
CA ASN A 43 -16.71 -2.96 20.87
C ASN A 43 -17.77 -2.55 19.82
N LYS A 44 -17.99 -1.24 19.60
CA LYS A 44 -18.87 -0.72 18.53
C LYS A 44 -20.33 -1.22 18.64
N ALA A 45 -20.88 -1.22 19.85
CA ALA A 45 -22.25 -1.71 20.07
C ALA A 45 -23.32 -0.83 19.39
N ASP A 46 -23.05 0.48 19.26
CA ASP A 46 -23.94 1.48 18.65
C ASP A 46 -23.15 2.39 17.71
N ILE A 47 -22.15 3.11 18.24
CA ILE A 47 -21.34 4.03 17.47
C ILE A 47 -20.08 3.32 16.98
N SER A 48 -19.82 3.42 15.68
CA SER A 48 -18.65 2.88 14.99
C SER A 48 -17.58 3.95 14.71
N GLU A 49 -16.42 3.52 14.24
CA GLU A 49 -15.40 4.40 13.69
C GLU A 49 -15.90 5.24 12.50
N ILE A 50 -16.85 4.71 11.73
CA ILE A 50 -17.42 5.37 10.55
C ILE A 50 -18.24 6.58 10.96
N ASP A 51 -19.11 6.43 11.97
CA ASP A 51 -19.91 7.53 12.52
C ASP A 51 -19.02 8.64 13.08
N LEU A 52 -17.98 8.25 13.81
CA LEU A 52 -17.00 9.17 14.38
C LEU A 52 -16.20 9.91 13.31
N LEU A 53 -15.83 9.25 12.21
CA LEU A 53 -15.14 9.88 11.08
C LEU A 53 -16.02 10.96 10.42
N TYR A 54 -17.30 10.67 10.17
CA TYR A 54 -18.24 11.67 9.63
C TYR A 54 -18.43 12.85 10.59
N TYR A 55 -18.56 12.58 11.90
CA TYR A 55 -18.63 13.64 12.91
C TYR A 55 -17.36 14.50 12.92
N LEU A 56 -16.17 13.91 12.93
CA LEU A 56 -14.90 14.63 13.02
C LEU A 56 -14.52 15.32 11.70
N LYS A 57 -15.06 14.89 10.57
CA LYS A 57 -14.87 15.54 9.28
C LYS A 57 -15.20 17.04 9.37
N ASP A 58 -16.28 17.37 10.02
CA ASP A 58 -16.81 18.75 10.11
C ASP A 58 -16.43 19.47 11.42
N ASP A 59 -15.76 18.80 12.38
CA ASP A 59 -15.32 19.42 13.63
C ASP A 59 -14.19 20.44 13.39
N PRO A 60 -14.43 21.76 13.64
CA PRO A 60 -13.43 22.79 13.35
C PRO A 60 -12.21 22.75 14.27
N LYS A 61 -12.28 22.08 15.41
CA LYS A 61 -11.16 21.93 16.34
C LYS A 61 -10.21 20.81 15.93
N THR A 62 -10.70 19.83 15.18
CA THR A 62 -9.91 18.67 14.74
C THR A 62 -9.12 19.01 13.48
N ARG A 63 -7.80 18.94 13.54
CA ARG A 63 -6.89 19.08 12.38
C ARG A 63 -6.35 17.76 11.87
N ILE A 64 -6.27 16.74 12.74
CA ILE A 64 -5.79 15.39 12.42
C ILE A 64 -6.54 14.37 13.25
N ILE A 65 -6.77 13.19 12.68
CA ILE A 65 -7.46 12.10 13.35
C ILE A 65 -6.49 10.93 13.51
N LEU A 66 -6.34 10.45 14.73
CA LEU A 66 -5.56 9.28 15.10
C LEU A 66 -6.52 8.18 15.56
N MET A 67 -6.34 6.98 15.06
CA MET A 67 -7.24 5.88 15.39
C MET A 67 -6.48 4.59 15.70
N TYR A 68 -6.85 3.95 16.80
CA TYR A 68 -6.43 2.59 17.13
C TYR A 68 -7.59 1.62 16.90
N LEU A 69 -7.38 0.64 16.01
CA LEU A 69 -8.36 -0.37 15.64
C LEU A 69 -7.84 -1.79 15.90
N GLU A 70 -8.70 -2.62 16.46
CA GLU A 70 -8.46 -4.06 16.63
C GLU A 70 -9.16 -4.85 15.51
N GLU A 71 -10.36 -4.42 15.10
CA GLU A 71 -11.11 -5.02 13.99
C GLU A 71 -11.71 -3.96 13.05
N ILE A 72 -12.02 -4.38 11.85
CA ILE A 72 -12.75 -3.60 10.84
C ILE A 72 -13.91 -4.47 10.38
N THR A 73 -15.15 -4.00 10.63
CA THR A 73 -16.38 -4.76 10.29
C THR A 73 -16.92 -4.41 8.92
N ASP A 74 -16.82 -3.14 8.52
CA ASP A 74 -17.25 -2.64 7.22
C ASP A 74 -16.11 -1.83 6.57
N GLY A 75 -15.24 -2.54 5.86
CA GLY A 75 -14.10 -1.96 5.19
C GLY A 75 -14.46 -0.95 4.10
N PRO A 76 -15.42 -1.25 3.19
CA PRO A 76 -15.89 -0.31 2.18
C PRO A 76 -16.40 1.01 2.77
N ALA A 77 -17.25 0.95 3.80
CA ALA A 77 -17.76 2.15 4.46
C ALA A 77 -16.65 2.93 5.18
N LEU A 78 -15.68 2.24 5.81
CA LEU A 78 -14.50 2.88 6.39
C LEU A 78 -13.67 3.61 5.33
N MET A 79 -13.45 2.98 4.16
CA MET A 79 -12.71 3.60 3.05
C MET A 79 -13.42 4.84 2.51
N GLU A 80 -14.74 4.82 2.40
CA GLU A 80 -15.55 5.97 1.98
C GLU A 80 -15.48 7.10 3.00
N ALA A 81 -15.73 6.83 4.28
CA ALA A 81 -15.63 7.81 5.35
C ALA A 81 -14.23 8.43 5.45
N ALA A 82 -13.17 7.62 5.26
CA ALA A 82 -11.79 8.10 5.22
C ALA A 82 -11.56 9.08 4.06
N ARG A 83 -12.03 8.76 2.85
CA ARG A 83 -11.95 9.66 1.69
C ARG A 83 -12.68 10.98 1.94
N GLU A 84 -13.87 10.94 2.52
CA GLU A 84 -14.63 12.13 2.89
C GLU A 84 -13.84 13.01 3.89
N VAL A 85 -13.25 12.43 4.91
CA VAL A 85 -12.40 13.13 5.90
C VAL A 85 -11.18 13.75 5.23
N ILE A 86 -10.47 12.99 4.40
CA ILE A 86 -9.22 13.40 3.77
C ILE A 86 -9.47 14.47 2.69
N VAL A 87 -10.45 14.25 1.81
CA VAL A 87 -10.68 15.12 0.65
C VAL A 87 -11.51 16.34 1.03
N LYS A 88 -12.67 16.14 1.67
CA LYS A 88 -13.59 17.24 2.02
C LYS A 88 -13.26 17.87 3.36
N GLY A 89 -12.87 17.08 4.35
CA GLY A 89 -12.47 17.58 5.66
C GLY A 89 -11.06 18.17 5.68
N ASN A 90 -10.22 17.85 4.70
CA ASN A 90 -8.81 18.23 4.63
C ASN A 90 -8.02 17.84 5.89
N LYS A 91 -8.25 16.62 6.41
CA LYS A 91 -7.68 16.13 7.64
C LYS A 91 -6.95 14.82 7.41
N PRO A 92 -5.68 14.69 7.81
CA PRO A 92 -5.01 13.39 7.82
C PRO A 92 -5.72 12.41 8.74
N LEU A 93 -5.82 11.16 8.28
CA LEU A 93 -6.29 10.03 9.06
C LEU A 93 -5.13 9.03 9.22
N LEU A 94 -4.69 8.85 10.44
CA LEU A 94 -3.64 7.92 10.83
C LEU A 94 -4.27 6.75 11.57
N ILE A 95 -4.02 5.53 11.13
CA ILE A 95 -4.57 4.34 11.77
C ILE A 95 -3.44 3.38 12.18
N LEU A 96 -3.46 2.99 13.45
CA LEU A 96 -2.72 1.84 13.96
C LEU A 96 -3.69 0.67 14.07
N LYS A 97 -3.55 -0.31 13.16
CA LYS A 97 -4.36 -1.53 13.13
C LYS A 97 -3.60 -2.67 13.80
N ALA A 98 -4.12 -3.17 14.90
CA ALA A 98 -3.58 -4.34 15.59
C ALA A 98 -3.84 -5.64 14.82
N GLY A 99 -3.12 -6.71 15.15
CA GLY A 99 -3.32 -8.04 14.54
C GLY A 99 -2.68 -8.16 13.15
N ARG A 100 -1.44 -7.70 12.97
CA ARG A 100 -0.68 -7.75 11.71
C ARG A 100 -0.11 -9.13 11.38
N THR A 101 0.30 -9.87 12.40
CA THR A 101 0.83 -11.24 12.26
C THR A 101 -0.27 -12.26 12.49
N SER A 102 -0.05 -13.51 12.08
CA SER A 102 -0.97 -14.63 12.37
C SER A 102 -1.27 -14.76 13.85
N GLU A 103 -0.24 -14.65 14.70
CA GLU A 103 -0.35 -14.74 16.14
C GLU A 103 -1.07 -13.51 16.71
N GLY A 104 -0.74 -12.32 16.22
CA GLY A 104 -1.41 -11.07 16.59
C GLY A 104 -2.88 -11.06 16.16
N ALA A 105 -3.20 -11.60 14.99
CA ALA A 105 -4.57 -11.76 14.51
C ALA A 105 -5.37 -12.74 15.38
N ALA A 106 -4.76 -13.87 15.76
CA ALA A 106 -5.37 -14.83 16.68
C ALA A 106 -5.62 -14.23 18.08
N ALA A 107 -4.68 -13.43 18.60
CA ALA A 107 -4.85 -12.72 19.86
C ALA A 107 -5.99 -11.69 19.79
N ALA A 108 -6.05 -10.89 18.72
CA ALA A 108 -7.13 -9.93 18.49
C ALA A 108 -8.49 -10.63 18.37
N ALA A 109 -8.57 -11.72 17.59
CA ALA A 109 -9.79 -12.50 17.44
C ALA A 109 -10.28 -13.11 18.77
N SER A 110 -9.36 -13.58 19.61
CA SER A 110 -9.69 -14.07 20.97
C SER A 110 -10.24 -12.97 21.86
N HIS A 111 -9.82 -11.72 21.66
CA HIS A 111 -10.23 -10.56 22.45
C HIS A 111 -11.54 -9.95 21.95
N THR A 112 -11.73 -9.86 20.62
CA THR A 112 -12.90 -9.21 20.01
C THR A 112 -13.97 -10.19 19.52
N GLY A 113 -13.63 -11.47 19.36
CA GLY A 113 -14.53 -12.50 18.80
C GLY A 113 -14.63 -12.49 17.28
N SER A 114 -13.86 -11.68 16.58
CA SER A 114 -13.91 -11.55 15.11
C SER A 114 -12.69 -12.17 14.43
N LEU A 115 -12.91 -12.70 13.20
CA LEU A 115 -11.83 -13.16 12.33
C LEU A 115 -11.15 -11.96 11.66
N ALA A 116 -9.86 -11.75 11.92
CA ALA A 116 -9.10 -10.71 11.24
C ALA A 116 -8.88 -11.08 9.76
N GLY A 117 -9.11 -10.12 8.86
CA GLY A 117 -8.75 -10.23 7.44
C GLY A 117 -7.23 -10.23 7.22
N SER A 118 -6.81 -10.47 5.97
CA SER A 118 -5.39 -10.44 5.60
C SER A 118 -4.78 -9.05 5.79
N ASP A 119 -3.60 -8.98 6.44
CA ASP A 119 -2.89 -7.71 6.68
C ASP A 119 -2.54 -6.97 5.37
N ALA A 120 -2.17 -7.71 4.33
CA ALA A 120 -1.88 -7.14 3.01
C ALA A 120 -3.12 -6.51 2.33
N ILE A 121 -4.31 -7.09 2.56
CA ILE A 121 -5.57 -6.51 2.06
C ILE A 121 -5.90 -5.22 2.82
N CYS A 122 -5.67 -5.20 4.13
CA CYS A 122 -5.83 -4.01 4.95
C CYS A 122 -4.89 -2.88 4.49
N ASP A 123 -3.61 -3.18 4.19
CA ASP A 123 -2.66 -2.22 3.63
C ASP A 123 -3.13 -1.65 2.29
N ALA A 124 -3.61 -2.51 1.40
CA ALA A 124 -4.16 -2.09 0.11
C ALA A 124 -5.37 -1.17 0.28
N ALA A 125 -6.32 -1.52 1.16
CA ALA A 125 -7.50 -0.72 1.45
C ALA A 125 -7.12 0.66 2.01
N PHE A 126 -6.19 0.71 2.96
CA PHE A 126 -5.73 1.96 3.54
C PHE A 126 -5.04 2.86 2.51
N THR A 127 -4.16 2.28 1.68
CA THR A 127 -3.52 3.00 0.57
C THR A 127 -4.55 3.58 -0.41
N GLN A 128 -5.54 2.78 -0.83
CA GLN A 128 -6.62 3.23 -1.72
C GLN A 128 -7.49 4.33 -1.12
N ALA A 129 -7.66 4.33 0.20
CA ALA A 129 -8.46 5.32 0.92
C ALA A 129 -7.66 6.57 1.32
N GLY A 130 -6.32 6.58 1.15
CA GLY A 130 -5.43 7.66 1.57
C GLY A 130 -5.13 7.68 3.07
N ILE A 131 -5.41 6.59 3.76
CA ILE A 131 -5.13 6.41 5.19
C ILE A 131 -3.64 6.17 5.38
N ILE A 132 -3.02 6.86 6.33
CA ILE A 132 -1.66 6.61 6.75
C ILE A 132 -1.67 5.51 7.82
N ARG A 133 -1.12 4.36 7.49
CA ARG A 133 -0.95 3.27 8.45
C ARG A 133 0.29 3.51 9.30
N CYS A 134 0.12 3.50 10.62
CA CYS A 134 1.21 3.61 11.59
C CYS A 134 1.55 2.22 12.17
N GLU A 135 2.83 2.02 12.50
CA GLU A 135 3.32 0.78 13.10
C GLU A 135 3.34 0.83 14.62
N THR A 136 3.53 2.04 15.19
CA THR A 136 3.61 2.26 16.64
C THR A 136 2.83 3.50 17.06
N ILE A 137 2.45 3.54 18.33
CA ILE A 137 1.84 4.75 18.96
C ILE A 137 2.80 5.94 18.88
N GLU A 138 4.09 5.70 19.06
CA GLU A 138 5.11 6.75 18.97
C GLU A 138 5.16 7.36 17.57
N GLU A 139 5.21 6.54 16.52
CA GLU A 139 5.18 7.01 15.12
C GLU A 139 3.92 7.84 14.85
N MET A 140 2.76 7.36 15.30
CA MET A 140 1.48 8.05 15.14
C MET A 140 1.52 9.46 15.73
N PHE A 141 2.01 9.62 16.95
CA PHE A 141 2.13 10.93 17.60
C PHE A 141 3.25 11.80 17.02
N ASN A 142 4.35 11.19 16.58
CA ASN A 142 5.44 11.88 15.89
C ASN A 142 4.95 12.56 14.60
N ILE A 143 4.16 11.84 13.78
CA ILE A 143 3.55 12.40 12.57
C ILE A 143 2.50 13.45 12.92
N ALA A 144 1.67 13.19 13.93
CA ALA A 144 0.62 14.12 14.34
C ALA A 144 1.18 15.47 14.80
N THR A 145 2.23 15.47 15.63
CA THR A 145 2.88 16.70 16.09
C THR A 145 3.58 17.43 14.95
N ALA A 146 4.22 16.70 14.03
CA ALA A 146 4.79 17.27 12.82
C ALA A 146 3.74 18.07 12.01
N TYR A 147 2.57 17.46 11.82
CA TYR A 147 1.49 18.06 11.01
C TYR A 147 0.78 19.23 11.69
N VAL A 148 0.52 19.13 13.00
CA VAL A 148 -0.30 20.17 13.68
C VAL A 148 0.51 21.34 14.22
N TYR A 149 1.81 21.15 14.50
CA TYR A 149 2.64 22.16 15.15
C TYR A 149 3.50 22.95 14.18
N GLN A 150 3.71 22.45 12.97
CA GLN A 150 4.58 23.09 12.01
C GLN A 150 3.81 23.48 10.74
N PRO A 151 4.30 24.48 9.97
CA PRO A 151 3.80 24.72 8.64
C PRO A 151 4.09 23.52 7.73
N LEU A 152 3.26 23.34 6.71
CA LEU A 152 3.51 22.30 5.71
C LEU A 152 4.72 22.68 4.84
N PRO A 153 5.61 21.73 4.54
CA PRO A 153 6.75 21.98 3.67
C PRO A 153 6.30 22.17 2.20
N GLU A 154 6.97 23.06 1.47
CA GLU A 154 6.71 23.29 0.05
C GLU A 154 7.34 22.22 -0.86
N GLY A 155 8.32 21.47 -0.33
CA GLY A 155 9.02 20.38 -1.02
C GLY A 155 9.73 19.45 -0.05
N ASN A 156 10.63 18.62 -0.58
CA ASN A 156 11.30 17.55 0.17
C ASN A 156 12.80 17.82 0.46
N ARG A 157 13.28 19.07 0.25
CA ARG A 157 14.70 19.43 0.43
C ARG A 157 14.96 19.84 1.88
N VAL A 158 15.80 19.06 2.57
CA VAL A 158 16.07 19.20 4.00
C VAL A 158 17.45 19.77 4.23
N ALA A 159 17.57 20.77 5.09
CA ALA A 159 18.82 21.21 5.69
C ALA A 159 18.95 20.60 7.09
N VAL A 160 20.12 20.00 7.38
CA VAL A 160 20.44 19.43 8.69
C VAL A 160 21.50 20.29 9.36
N ILE A 161 21.22 20.71 10.61
CA ILE A 161 22.13 21.44 11.46
C ILE A 161 22.41 20.58 12.69
N THR A 162 23.68 20.37 13.00
CA THR A 162 24.12 19.51 14.10
C THR A 162 25.39 20.03 14.76
N ASN A 163 25.62 19.68 16.04
CA ASN A 163 26.91 19.86 16.70
C ASN A 163 27.74 18.58 16.75
N ALA A 164 27.32 17.53 16.02
CA ALA A 164 28.00 16.24 16.00
C ALA A 164 27.87 15.55 14.65
N GLY A 165 28.98 15.14 14.05
CA GLY A 165 29.00 14.54 12.72
C GLY A 165 28.21 13.24 12.61
N GLY A 166 28.33 12.33 13.58
CA GLY A 166 27.63 11.03 13.58
C GLY A 166 26.10 11.13 13.42
N PRO A 167 25.42 11.87 14.29
CA PRO A 167 23.98 12.12 14.16
C PRO A 167 23.60 12.81 12.84
N GLY A 168 24.45 13.70 12.31
CA GLY A 168 24.23 14.32 11.00
C GLY A 168 24.24 13.30 9.86
N VAL A 169 25.13 12.29 9.92
CA VAL A 169 25.18 11.19 8.95
C VAL A 169 23.91 10.33 9.08
N LEU A 170 23.50 9.94 10.29
CA LEU A 170 22.26 9.18 10.52
C LEU A 170 21.03 9.91 9.97
N ALA A 171 20.93 11.22 10.19
CA ALA A 171 19.85 12.04 9.64
C ALA A 171 19.87 12.05 8.11
N THR A 172 21.05 12.14 7.50
CA THR A 172 21.21 12.13 6.03
C THR A 172 20.73 10.80 5.45
N ASP A 173 21.18 9.67 5.99
CA ASP A 173 20.77 8.34 5.55
C ASP A 173 19.26 8.17 5.68
N ALA A 174 18.70 8.58 6.82
CA ALA A 174 17.26 8.53 7.05
C ALA A 174 16.47 9.41 6.06
N CYS A 175 16.97 10.61 5.73
CA CYS A 175 16.35 11.46 4.71
C CYS A 175 16.28 10.73 3.37
N ILE A 176 17.38 10.21 2.89
CA ILE A 176 17.46 9.53 1.58
C ILE A 176 16.58 8.27 1.56
N GLN A 177 16.63 7.44 2.61
CA GLN A 177 15.80 6.23 2.74
C GLN A 177 14.30 6.51 2.74
N ASN A 178 13.89 7.68 3.23
CA ASN A 178 12.49 8.10 3.25
C ASN A 178 12.08 8.99 2.05
N GLY A 179 12.92 9.07 0.99
CA GLY A 179 12.61 9.82 -0.24
C GLY A 179 12.73 11.34 -0.10
N LEU A 180 13.39 11.84 0.96
CA LEU A 180 13.75 13.23 1.10
C LEU A 180 15.07 13.52 0.36
N THR A 181 15.34 14.79 0.12
CA THR A 181 16.55 15.24 -0.58
C THR A 181 17.35 16.18 0.32
N MET A 182 18.66 16.00 0.38
CA MET A 182 19.52 16.95 1.07
C MET A 182 19.60 18.25 0.28
N ALA A 183 19.23 19.37 0.89
CA ALA A 183 19.27 20.68 0.25
C ALA A 183 20.70 21.06 -0.15
N ARG A 184 20.84 21.63 -1.33
CA ARG A 184 22.10 22.24 -1.78
C ARG A 184 21.96 23.75 -1.61
N PHE A 185 22.77 24.29 -0.69
CA PHE A 185 22.75 25.73 -0.39
C PHE A 185 23.21 26.57 -1.58
N GLU A 186 22.64 27.75 -1.69
CA GLU A 186 23.14 28.77 -2.59
C GLU A 186 24.53 29.29 -2.17
N GLU A 187 25.24 29.89 -3.13
CA GLU A 187 26.58 30.42 -2.89
C GLU A 187 26.61 31.47 -1.78
N ASP A 188 25.61 32.37 -1.76
CA ASP A 188 25.48 33.40 -0.74
C ASP A 188 25.30 32.80 0.66
N THR A 189 24.52 31.74 0.79
CA THR A 189 24.34 30.98 2.04
C THR A 189 25.64 30.34 2.48
N THR A 190 26.35 29.71 1.56
CA THR A 190 27.63 29.06 1.84
C THR A 190 28.68 30.09 2.28
N GLN A 191 28.77 31.26 1.62
CA GLN A 191 29.68 32.34 2.00
C GLN A 191 29.32 32.95 3.35
N PHE A 192 28.00 33.12 3.64
CA PHE A 192 27.55 33.58 4.94
C PHE A 192 27.96 32.62 6.07
N LEU A 193 27.76 31.32 5.88
CA LEU A 193 28.20 30.30 6.85
C LEU A 193 29.73 30.32 7.05
N LYS A 194 30.49 30.39 5.95
CA LYS A 194 31.96 30.43 5.99
C LYS A 194 32.50 31.65 6.74
N LYS A 195 31.80 32.78 6.64
CA LYS A 195 32.22 34.02 7.31
C LYS A 195 31.91 34.01 8.80
N ASN A 196 30.84 33.34 9.23
CA ASN A 196 30.30 33.47 10.59
C ASN A 196 30.47 32.20 11.45
N LEU A 197 30.93 31.08 10.87
CA LEU A 197 31.26 29.86 11.62
C LEU A 197 32.77 29.65 11.69
N PRO A 198 33.28 28.89 12.68
CA PRO A 198 34.66 28.51 12.77
C PRO A 198 35.16 27.79 11.51
N ALA A 199 36.46 27.97 11.17
CA ALA A 199 37.07 27.34 10.00
C ALA A 199 37.02 25.78 10.03
N THR A 200 36.83 25.21 11.21
CA THR A 200 36.70 23.78 11.44
C THR A 200 35.26 23.27 11.23
N ALA A 201 34.27 24.17 11.14
CA ALA A 201 32.87 23.79 10.91
C ALA A 201 32.66 23.25 9.49
N ASN A 202 31.79 22.26 9.35
CA ASN A 202 31.30 21.87 8.04
C ASN A 202 30.16 22.80 7.62
N ILE A 203 30.37 23.57 6.56
CA ILE A 203 29.39 24.52 6.00
C ILE A 203 28.56 23.92 4.86
N LYS A 204 28.83 22.68 4.48
CA LYS A 204 27.95 21.92 3.56
C LYS A 204 26.84 21.24 4.37
N ASN A 205 25.78 20.82 3.69
CA ASN A 205 24.70 20.09 4.33
C ASN A 205 25.06 18.59 4.50
N PRO A 206 25.09 18.03 5.72
CA PRO A 206 24.77 18.63 7.04
C PRO A 206 25.75 19.72 7.46
N VAL A 207 25.22 20.83 8.02
CA VAL A 207 26.04 21.87 8.65
C VAL A 207 26.43 21.39 10.05
N ASP A 208 27.73 21.13 10.26
CA ASP A 208 28.26 20.75 11.56
C ASP A 208 28.90 21.98 12.24
N VAL A 209 28.20 22.51 13.24
CA VAL A 209 28.63 23.69 14.02
C VAL A 209 29.64 23.36 15.12
N ILE A 210 30.04 22.08 15.22
CA ILE A 210 31.03 21.49 16.12
C ILE A 210 30.56 21.38 17.58
N GLY A 211 31.13 20.41 18.31
CA GLY A 211 30.73 20.01 19.65
C GLY A 211 30.72 21.10 20.72
N ASP A 212 31.59 22.10 20.61
CA ASP A 212 31.66 23.27 21.50
C ASP A 212 30.68 24.40 21.12
N ALA A 213 29.78 24.15 20.15
CA ALA A 213 28.83 25.15 19.68
C ALA A 213 27.85 25.59 20.77
N ARG A 214 27.71 26.90 20.91
CA ARG A 214 26.71 27.54 21.73
C ARG A 214 25.55 28.09 20.88
N ALA A 215 24.62 28.77 21.50
CA ALA A 215 23.41 29.28 20.88
C ALA A 215 23.67 30.24 19.70
N ASP A 216 24.79 31.00 19.72
CA ASP A 216 25.18 31.91 18.65
C ASP A 216 25.49 31.20 17.34
N ARG A 217 26.21 30.07 17.38
CA ARG A 217 26.50 29.28 16.16
C ARG A 217 25.25 28.61 15.60
N TYR A 218 24.36 28.10 16.45
CA TYR A 218 23.07 27.58 16.02
C TYR A 218 22.21 28.68 15.38
N ASN A 219 22.19 29.89 15.94
CA ASN A 219 21.50 31.03 15.35
C ASN A 219 22.01 31.33 13.93
N VAL A 220 23.32 31.38 13.73
CA VAL A 220 23.93 31.59 12.40
C VAL A 220 23.50 30.52 11.41
N ALA A 221 23.64 29.23 11.77
CA ALA A 221 23.32 28.13 10.89
C ALA A 221 21.83 28.03 10.58
N LEU A 222 20.96 28.19 11.58
CA LEU A 222 19.51 28.23 11.43
C LEU A 222 19.07 29.38 10.51
N THR A 223 19.55 30.60 10.77
CA THR A 223 19.21 31.77 9.94
C THR A 223 19.60 31.57 8.49
N ALA A 224 20.78 30.99 8.23
CA ALA A 224 21.26 30.68 6.89
C ALA A 224 20.35 29.66 6.20
N ALA A 225 20.03 28.54 6.88
CA ALA A 225 19.19 27.49 6.33
C ALA A 225 17.74 27.95 6.06
N PHE A 226 17.14 28.71 6.97
CA PHE A 226 15.78 29.21 6.78
C PHE A 226 15.67 30.24 5.65
N LYS A 227 16.71 31.05 5.42
CA LYS A 227 16.74 32.03 4.32
C LYS A 227 16.96 31.42 2.96
N ASP A 228 17.63 30.27 2.90
CA ASP A 228 17.98 29.63 1.64
C ASP A 228 16.74 29.16 0.87
N PRO A 229 16.54 29.58 -0.39
CA PRO A 229 15.35 29.19 -1.18
C PRO A 229 15.37 27.71 -1.60
N ASN A 230 16.53 27.05 -1.48
CA ASN A 230 16.64 25.61 -1.78
C ASN A 230 16.33 24.72 -0.58
N VAL A 231 15.92 25.29 0.56
CA VAL A 231 15.55 24.55 1.77
C VAL A 231 14.04 24.61 1.98
N ASP A 232 13.42 23.44 2.10
CA ASP A 232 11.99 23.29 2.34
C ASP A 232 11.69 22.95 3.81
N ALA A 233 12.64 22.32 4.53
CA ALA A 233 12.54 21.98 5.94
C ALA A 233 13.91 22.01 6.62
N VAL A 234 13.92 22.29 7.92
CA VAL A 234 15.16 22.34 8.72
C VAL A 234 15.11 21.28 9.82
N PHE A 235 16.15 20.45 9.91
CA PHE A 235 16.36 19.53 11.02
C PHE A 235 17.46 20.06 11.91
N THR A 236 17.18 20.12 13.21
CA THR A 236 18.14 20.59 14.21
C THR A 236 18.48 19.46 15.17
N ILE A 237 19.72 19.06 15.21
CA ILE A 237 20.21 17.98 16.07
C ILE A 237 21.15 18.58 17.11
N LEU A 238 20.99 18.16 18.35
CA LEU A 238 21.86 18.52 19.45
C LEU A 238 22.27 17.27 20.23
N THR A 239 23.57 17.07 20.40
CA THR A 239 24.12 16.13 21.37
C THR A 239 24.64 16.90 22.57
N PRO A 240 24.26 16.54 23.81
CA PRO A 240 24.69 17.26 25.00
C PRO A 240 26.18 17.06 25.23
N GLN A 241 26.91 18.17 25.38
CA GLN A 241 28.30 18.20 25.79
C GLN A 241 28.46 19.18 26.93
N SER A 242 29.53 19.08 27.70
CA SER A 242 29.73 19.90 28.92
C SER A 242 29.63 21.41 28.72
N MET A 243 29.86 21.88 27.48
CA MET A 243 29.81 23.30 27.11
C MET A 243 28.55 23.71 26.36
N THR A 244 27.60 22.80 26.18
CA THR A 244 26.39 23.05 25.38
C THR A 244 25.32 23.74 26.20
N ASP A 245 24.94 24.97 25.82
CA ASP A 245 23.88 25.74 26.46
C ASP A 245 22.49 25.31 25.91
N ILE A 246 22.02 24.13 26.34
CA ILE A 246 20.88 23.41 25.74
C ILE A 246 19.60 24.25 25.74
N ASP A 247 19.28 24.89 26.86
CA ASP A 247 18.09 25.77 27.00
C ASP A 247 18.18 26.98 26.06
N LEU A 248 19.34 27.62 25.97
CA LEU A 248 19.55 28.77 25.09
C LEU A 248 19.46 28.36 23.61
N ILE A 249 20.00 27.20 23.24
CA ILE A 249 19.90 26.67 21.87
C ILE A 249 18.44 26.38 21.53
N ALA A 250 17.67 25.77 22.43
CA ALA A 250 16.24 25.54 22.23
C ALA A 250 15.46 26.84 22.01
N ARG A 251 15.78 27.90 22.78
CA ARG A 251 15.22 29.24 22.60
C ARG A 251 15.58 29.86 21.25
N GLU A 252 16.83 29.71 20.80
CA GLU A 252 17.24 30.22 19.49
C GLU A 252 16.56 29.47 18.35
N VAL A 253 16.39 28.14 18.45
CA VAL A 253 15.58 27.37 17.48
C VAL A 253 14.17 27.96 17.40
N ALA A 254 13.51 28.15 18.54
CA ALA A 254 12.15 28.69 18.60
C ALA A 254 12.08 30.13 18.03
N LYS A 255 13.00 30.99 18.42
CA LYS A 255 13.08 32.36 17.96
C LYS A 255 13.31 32.47 16.47
N VAL A 256 14.32 31.77 15.93
CA VAL A 256 14.64 31.88 14.50
C VAL A 256 13.52 31.28 13.65
N SER A 257 13.04 30.07 13.99
CA SER A 257 11.99 29.42 13.20
C SER A 257 10.68 30.23 13.14
N SER A 258 10.34 30.99 14.20
CA SER A 258 9.11 31.79 14.22
C SER A 258 9.04 32.91 13.16
N HIS A 259 10.17 33.29 12.55
CA HIS A 259 10.22 34.30 11.50
C HIS A 259 10.03 33.75 10.08
N TYR A 260 9.91 32.42 9.92
CA TYR A 260 9.86 31.77 8.62
C TYR A 260 8.69 30.79 8.53
N ASN A 261 8.13 30.66 7.34
CA ASN A 261 7.07 29.68 7.06
C ASN A 261 7.66 28.35 6.51
N LYS A 262 8.68 27.84 7.21
CA LYS A 262 9.30 26.54 6.90
C LYS A 262 9.31 25.68 8.16
N PRO A 263 9.00 24.38 8.08
CA PRO A 263 8.98 23.53 9.27
C PRO A 263 10.38 23.28 9.83
N VAL A 264 10.45 23.22 11.16
CA VAL A 264 11.64 22.80 11.91
C VAL A 264 11.30 21.56 12.75
N TYR A 265 12.14 20.55 12.66
CA TYR A 265 12.06 19.35 13.49
C TYR A 265 13.36 19.20 14.27
N THR A 266 13.25 18.77 15.53
CA THR A 266 14.39 18.76 16.44
C THR A 266 14.64 17.37 17.01
N SER A 267 15.92 17.02 17.17
CA SER A 267 16.36 15.85 17.94
C SER A 267 17.47 16.28 18.91
N PHE A 268 17.07 16.61 20.14
CA PHE A 268 18.01 16.81 21.23
C PHE A 268 18.23 15.45 21.87
N MET A 269 19.37 14.83 21.51
CA MET A 269 19.67 13.42 21.80
C MET A 269 20.07 13.27 23.27
N GLY A 270 19.51 12.26 23.92
CA GLY A 270 19.67 11.99 25.35
C GLY A 270 18.35 12.17 26.10
N GLU A 271 18.38 12.08 27.42
CA GLU A 271 17.18 12.19 28.26
C GLU A 271 17.37 13.21 29.40
N ALA A 272 18.37 13.00 30.26
CA ALA A 272 18.53 13.80 31.48
C ALA A 272 18.98 15.23 31.17
N ASP A 273 20.07 15.39 30.44
CA ASP A 273 20.70 16.70 30.21
C ASP A 273 19.87 17.58 29.28
N VAL A 274 19.13 17.00 28.34
CA VAL A 274 18.36 17.75 27.33
C VAL A 274 16.94 18.09 27.75
N LYS A 275 16.50 17.64 28.92
CA LYS A 275 15.10 17.76 29.39
C LYS A 275 14.59 19.21 29.40
N GLU A 276 15.36 20.15 29.90
CA GLU A 276 14.96 21.56 29.98
C GLU A 276 14.77 22.18 28.59
N GLY A 277 15.70 21.88 27.66
CA GLY A 277 15.60 22.32 26.26
C GLY A 277 14.38 21.71 25.56
N ILE A 278 14.08 20.41 25.80
CA ILE A 278 12.89 19.76 25.23
C ILE A 278 11.60 20.45 25.72
N VAL A 279 11.52 20.83 27.00
CA VAL A 279 10.36 21.59 27.52
C VAL A 279 10.21 22.94 26.82
N VAL A 280 11.31 23.64 26.52
CA VAL A 280 11.27 24.90 25.74
C VAL A 280 10.73 24.66 24.34
N LEU A 281 11.21 23.62 23.64
CA LEU A 281 10.75 23.26 22.29
C LEU A 281 9.24 22.93 22.29
N GLN A 282 8.80 22.08 23.22
CA GLN A 282 7.39 21.68 23.35
C GLN A 282 6.45 22.87 23.61
N ARG A 283 6.83 23.80 24.51
CA ARG A 283 6.06 25.02 24.79
C ARG A 283 5.93 25.92 23.58
N ASN A 284 6.91 25.91 22.68
CA ASN A 284 6.89 26.64 21.42
C ASN A 284 6.29 25.84 20.26
N ARG A 285 5.67 24.67 20.52
CA ARG A 285 5.09 23.78 19.51
C ARG A 285 6.09 23.38 18.42
N ILE A 286 7.33 23.12 18.82
CA ILE A 286 8.36 22.57 17.96
C ILE A 286 8.44 21.07 18.23
N PRO A 287 8.22 20.20 17.23
CA PRO A 287 8.30 18.75 17.38
C PRO A 287 9.71 18.34 17.80
N HIS A 288 9.77 17.52 18.84
CA HIS A 288 11.01 16.91 19.31
C HIS A 288 10.91 15.39 19.15
N TYR A 289 11.95 14.80 18.61
CA TYR A 289 12.11 13.38 18.37
C TYR A 289 13.33 12.85 19.11
N GLN A 290 13.23 11.65 19.65
CA GLN A 290 14.33 11.07 20.42
C GLN A 290 15.56 10.83 19.53
N LEU A 291 15.33 10.42 18.27
CA LEU A 291 16.37 10.10 17.30
C LEU A 291 16.11 10.81 15.95
N PRO A 292 17.18 11.11 15.19
CA PRO A 292 17.09 11.83 13.92
C PRO A 292 16.25 11.12 12.85
N GLU A 293 16.22 9.80 12.85
CA GLU A 293 15.48 8.98 11.87
C GLU A 293 13.98 9.23 11.95
N SER A 294 13.47 9.50 13.15
CA SER A 294 12.06 9.80 13.36
C SER A 294 11.64 11.16 12.78
N MET A 295 12.56 12.14 12.69
CA MET A 295 12.32 13.42 12.01
C MET A 295 12.08 13.18 10.51
N ALA A 296 12.99 12.44 9.87
CA ALA A 296 12.92 12.15 8.43
C ALA A 296 11.63 11.38 8.09
N ARG A 297 11.30 10.35 8.87
CA ARG A 297 10.08 9.57 8.69
C ARG A 297 8.84 10.44 8.82
N SER A 298 8.77 11.28 9.85
CA SER A 298 7.60 12.14 10.10
C SER A 298 7.40 13.16 8.99
N LEU A 299 8.45 13.81 8.51
CA LEU A 299 8.39 14.75 7.38
C LEU A 299 7.93 14.04 6.10
N ALA A 300 8.48 12.86 5.80
CA ALA A 300 8.10 12.07 4.65
C ALA A 300 6.61 11.67 4.68
N ARG A 301 6.09 11.30 5.86
CA ARG A 301 4.67 10.99 6.03
C ARG A 301 3.75 12.20 5.85
N VAL A 302 4.16 13.37 6.31
CA VAL A 302 3.45 14.63 6.06
C VAL A 302 3.37 14.93 4.56
N LEU A 303 4.50 14.82 3.85
CA LEU A 303 4.54 15.01 2.39
C LEU A 303 3.73 13.94 1.64
N GLN A 304 3.80 12.68 2.09
CA GLN A 304 3.00 11.59 1.53
C GLN A 304 1.51 11.89 1.64
N PHE A 305 1.04 12.38 2.78
CA PHE A 305 -0.37 12.74 2.96
C PHE A 305 -0.82 13.78 1.94
N GLU A 306 -0.08 14.88 1.78
CA GLU A 306 -0.43 15.94 0.83
C GLU A 306 -0.51 15.41 -0.61
N LYS A 307 0.42 14.55 -1.00
CA LYS A 307 0.41 13.89 -2.31
C LYS A 307 -0.80 12.98 -2.49
N LEU A 308 -1.09 12.14 -1.49
CA LEU A 308 -2.25 11.23 -1.51
C LEU A 308 -3.57 12.01 -1.58
N ARG A 309 -3.71 13.05 -0.78
CA ARG A 309 -4.90 13.92 -0.79
C ARG A 309 -5.13 14.53 -2.17
N GLN A 310 -4.10 15.11 -2.80
CA GLN A 310 -4.18 15.66 -4.15
C GLN A 310 -4.57 14.59 -5.18
N THR A 311 -3.99 13.40 -5.08
CA THR A 311 -4.34 12.27 -5.96
C THR A 311 -5.80 11.89 -5.79
N LEU A 312 -6.29 11.77 -4.55
CA LEU A 312 -7.70 11.44 -4.27
C LEU A 312 -8.68 12.52 -4.73
N GLN A 313 -8.32 13.80 -4.59
CA GLN A 313 -9.14 14.93 -5.08
C GLN A 313 -9.31 14.91 -6.61
N ASN A 314 -8.27 14.51 -7.32
CA ASN A 314 -8.26 14.47 -8.80
C ASN A 314 -8.76 13.14 -9.36
N LYS A 315 -9.05 12.14 -8.51
CA LYS A 315 -9.48 10.82 -8.92
C LYS A 315 -10.84 10.86 -9.60
N LYS A 316 -10.93 10.27 -10.78
CA LYS A 316 -12.19 10.15 -11.52
C LYS A 316 -13.16 9.23 -10.77
N ALA A 317 -14.43 9.62 -10.74
CA ALA A 317 -15.49 8.75 -10.23
C ALA A 317 -15.56 7.47 -11.07
N ILE A 318 -15.68 6.33 -10.41
CA ILE A 318 -15.91 5.06 -11.08
C ILE A 318 -17.37 5.05 -11.53
N PRO A 319 -17.67 4.81 -12.82
CA PRO A 319 -19.05 4.67 -13.27
C PRO A 319 -19.78 3.56 -12.51
N PRO A 320 -21.12 3.63 -12.37
CA PRO A 320 -21.89 2.54 -11.77
C PRO A 320 -21.58 1.21 -12.48
N VAL A 321 -21.18 0.20 -11.70
CA VAL A 321 -20.88 -1.14 -12.21
C VAL A 321 -22.13 -2.00 -12.11
N ASN A 322 -22.70 -2.36 -13.26
CA ASN A 322 -23.87 -3.22 -13.33
C ASN A 322 -23.48 -4.63 -13.77
N ALA A 323 -24.24 -5.61 -13.29
CA ALA A 323 -24.07 -6.99 -13.72
C ALA A 323 -24.33 -7.15 -15.23
N HIS A 324 -23.48 -7.92 -15.91
CA HIS A 324 -23.62 -8.22 -17.33
C HIS A 324 -24.69 -9.32 -17.50
N PRO A 325 -25.73 -9.13 -18.34
CA PRO A 325 -26.81 -10.12 -18.49
C PRO A 325 -26.32 -11.51 -18.93
N GLU A 326 -25.32 -11.56 -19.83
CA GLU A 326 -24.71 -12.80 -20.29
C GLU A 326 -23.99 -13.52 -19.16
N ALA A 327 -23.19 -12.78 -18.34
CA ALA A 327 -22.53 -13.33 -17.18
C ALA A 327 -23.51 -13.89 -16.15
N GLU A 328 -24.60 -13.17 -15.89
CA GLU A 328 -25.67 -13.63 -15.01
C GLU A 328 -26.31 -14.93 -15.49
N THR A 329 -26.52 -15.07 -16.79
CA THR A 329 -27.08 -16.29 -17.37
C THR A 329 -26.12 -17.47 -17.16
N ILE A 330 -24.83 -17.30 -17.46
CA ILE A 330 -23.80 -18.33 -17.26
C ILE A 330 -23.75 -18.78 -15.79
N LEU A 331 -23.74 -17.83 -14.85
CA LEU A 331 -23.68 -18.13 -13.42
C LEU A 331 -24.96 -18.82 -12.91
N LYS A 332 -26.13 -18.44 -13.42
CA LYS A 332 -27.42 -19.08 -13.09
C LYS A 332 -27.48 -20.52 -13.63
N ASP A 333 -27.06 -20.73 -14.87
CA ASP A 333 -27.03 -22.06 -15.48
C ASP A 333 -26.07 -23.00 -14.75
N ALA A 334 -24.90 -22.48 -14.35
CA ALA A 334 -23.94 -23.23 -13.54
C ALA A 334 -24.54 -23.63 -12.19
N ALA A 335 -25.19 -22.70 -11.50
CA ALA A 335 -25.84 -22.96 -10.22
C ALA A 335 -27.01 -23.98 -10.37
N ALA A 336 -27.81 -23.86 -11.41
CA ALA A 336 -28.90 -24.82 -11.71
C ALA A 336 -28.37 -26.24 -11.95
N LYS A 337 -27.16 -26.38 -12.49
CA LYS A 337 -26.45 -27.66 -12.67
C LYS A 337 -25.70 -28.12 -11.42
N GLY A 338 -25.76 -27.38 -10.32
CA GLY A 338 -25.07 -27.70 -9.06
C GLY A 338 -23.55 -27.55 -9.14
N LYS A 339 -23.00 -26.86 -10.15
CA LYS A 339 -21.57 -26.63 -10.30
C LYS A 339 -21.05 -25.69 -9.21
N LYS A 340 -20.01 -26.14 -8.50
CA LYS A 340 -19.28 -25.32 -7.52
C LYS A 340 -18.00 -24.74 -8.10
N VAL A 341 -17.47 -25.36 -9.15
CA VAL A 341 -16.26 -24.96 -9.85
C VAL A 341 -16.58 -24.79 -11.32
N LEU A 342 -16.23 -23.64 -11.88
CA LEU A 342 -16.21 -23.45 -13.33
C LEU A 342 -14.78 -23.61 -13.79
N THR A 343 -14.57 -24.59 -14.65
CA THR A 343 -13.30 -24.84 -15.31
C THR A 343 -13.12 -23.86 -16.48
N GLU A 344 -12.05 -23.98 -17.20
CA GLU A 344 -11.70 -23.13 -18.33
C GLU A 344 -12.81 -23.08 -19.40
N THR A 345 -13.45 -24.20 -19.71
CA THR A 345 -14.57 -24.29 -20.67
C THR A 345 -15.81 -23.50 -20.26
N ASP A 346 -16.12 -23.48 -18.96
CA ASP A 346 -17.25 -22.73 -18.42
C ASP A 346 -16.87 -21.27 -18.08
N GLY A 347 -15.62 -21.04 -17.65
CA GLY A 347 -15.13 -19.74 -17.22
C GLY A 347 -14.78 -18.80 -18.37
N ALA A 348 -14.30 -19.32 -19.51
CA ALA A 348 -13.93 -18.51 -20.66
C ALA A 348 -15.08 -17.67 -21.23
N PRO A 349 -16.30 -18.17 -21.40
CA PRO A 349 -17.45 -17.34 -21.80
C PRO A 349 -17.75 -16.20 -20.80
N LEU A 350 -17.64 -16.49 -19.49
CA LEU A 350 -17.83 -15.50 -18.45
C LEU A 350 -16.80 -14.37 -18.54
N LEU A 351 -15.52 -14.69 -18.71
CA LEU A 351 -14.46 -13.70 -18.89
C LEU A 351 -14.66 -12.87 -20.17
N ARG A 352 -15.02 -13.50 -21.28
CA ARG A 352 -15.28 -12.80 -22.56
C ARG A 352 -16.44 -11.82 -22.45
N SER A 353 -17.51 -12.14 -21.68
CA SER A 353 -18.64 -11.21 -21.46
C SER A 353 -18.19 -9.92 -20.76
N TRP A 354 -17.10 -9.97 -19.99
CA TRP A 354 -16.45 -8.82 -19.37
C TRP A 354 -15.26 -8.28 -20.17
N LYS A 355 -15.13 -8.67 -21.45
CA LYS A 355 -14.04 -8.24 -22.36
C LYS A 355 -12.64 -8.59 -21.85
N ILE A 356 -12.52 -9.63 -21.05
CA ILE A 356 -11.25 -10.20 -20.66
C ILE A 356 -10.87 -11.22 -21.75
N PRO A 357 -9.74 -11.01 -22.45
CA PRO A 357 -9.34 -11.88 -23.55
C PRO A 357 -8.93 -13.27 -23.03
N VAL A 358 -9.46 -14.32 -23.66
CA VAL A 358 -9.15 -15.72 -23.34
C VAL A 358 -8.76 -16.45 -24.63
N ALA A 359 -7.78 -17.31 -24.57
CA ALA A 359 -7.32 -18.13 -25.70
C ALA A 359 -8.50 -18.86 -26.35
N GLU A 360 -8.44 -18.98 -27.69
CA GLU A 360 -9.40 -19.81 -28.40
C GLU A 360 -9.15 -21.27 -28.09
N SER A 361 -10.19 -21.97 -27.69
CA SER A 361 -10.10 -23.37 -27.24
C SER A 361 -11.26 -24.21 -27.75
N PHE A 362 -11.02 -25.48 -27.88
CA PHE A 362 -12.00 -26.50 -28.25
C PHE A 362 -11.88 -27.72 -27.34
N LEU A 363 -13.00 -28.19 -26.80
CA LEU A 363 -13.03 -29.40 -26.00
C LEU A 363 -13.21 -30.59 -26.92
N ALA A 364 -12.16 -31.37 -27.10
CA ALA A 364 -12.15 -32.59 -27.90
C ALA A 364 -12.42 -33.84 -27.03
N HIS A 365 -13.27 -34.72 -27.51
CA HIS A 365 -13.56 -36.00 -26.87
C HIS A 365 -12.80 -37.15 -27.51
N THR A 366 -12.26 -36.95 -28.72
CA THR A 366 -11.43 -37.93 -29.41
C THR A 366 -10.13 -37.30 -29.92
N PRO A 367 -9.05 -38.13 -30.13
CA PRO A 367 -7.80 -37.65 -30.71
C PRO A 367 -7.99 -36.99 -32.08
N GLU A 368 -8.92 -37.54 -32.89
CA GLU A 368 -9.20 -37.07 -34.25
C GLU A 368 -9.86 -35.69 -34.25
N GLU A 369 -10.82 -35.45 -33.33
CA GLU A 369 -11.41 -34.13 -33.14
C GLU A 369 -10.34 -33.11 -32.73
N ALA A 370 -9.43 -33.49 -31.83
CA ALA A 370 -8.34 -32.63 -31.39
C ALA A 370 -7.41 -32.26 -32.55
N ALA A 371 -7.00 -33.24 -33.34
CA ALA A 371 -6.11 -33.03 -34.48
C ALA A 371 -6.77 -32.19 -35.60
N LYS A 372 -8.07 -32.41 -35.84
CA LYS A 372 -8.84 -31.65 -36.81
C LYS A 372 -8.89 -30.17 -36.41
N TRP A 373 -9.31 -29.88 -35.20
CA TRP A 373 -9.41 -28.49 -34.72
C TRP A 373 -8.04 -27.79 -34.69
N ALA A 374 -6.97 -28.51 -34.27
CA ALA A 374 -5.61 -27.98 -34.28
C ALA A 374 -5.14 -27.62 -35.71
N SER A 375 -5.52 -28.41 -36.71
CA SER A 375 -5.20 -28.09 -38.11
C SER A 375 -5.97 -26.88 -38.64
N GLU A 376 -7.21 -26.70 -38.19
CA GLU A 376 -8.06 -25.54 -38.57
C GLU A 376 -7.60 -24.24 -37.92
N CYS A 377 -7.26 -24.25 -36.60
CA CYS A 377 -6.80 -23.06 -35.89
C CYS A 377 -5.33 -22.74 -36.15
N GLY A 378 -4.56 -23.70 -36.68
CA GLY A 378 -3.13 -23.60 -37.00
C GLY A 378 -2.22 -23.86 -35.78
N TYR A 379 -1.02 -24.37 -36.09
CA TYR A 379 0.00 -24.71 -35.09
C TYR A 379 0.85 -23.47 -34.68
N PRO A 380 1.58 -23.52 -33.54
CA PRO A 380 1.53 -24.56 -32.53
C PRO A 380 0.25 -24.48 -31.65
N VAL A 381 -0.11 -25.65 -31.05
CA VAL A 381 -1.23 -25.76 -30.11
C VAL A 381 -0.77 -26.36 -28.78
N VAL A 382 -1.62 -26.18 -27.76
CA VAL A 382 -1.48 -26.76 -26.42
C VAL A 382 -2.64 -27.73 -26.18
N LEU A 383 -2.36 -28.88 -25.58
CA LEU A 383 -3.39 -29.77 -25.07
C LEU A 383 -3.38 -29.80 -23.56
N LYS A 384 -4.59 -29.71 -22.95
CA LYS A 384 -4.78 -29.76 -21.50
C LYS A 384 -5.93 -30.69 -21.12
N VAL A 385 -5.75 -31.50 -20.07
CA VAL A 385 -6.87 -32.30 -19.55
C VAL A 385 -7.97 -31.39 -19.00
N ALA A 386 -9.23 -31.66 -19.35
CA ALA A 386 -10.40 -31.02 -18.79
C ALA A 386 -11.07 -31.93 -17.74
N SER A 387 -10.94 -31.59 -16.47
CA SER A 387 -11.50 -32.32 -15.33
C SER A 387 -11.76 -31.39 -14.17
N GLU A 388 -12.90 -31.51 -13.49
CA GLU A 388 -13.20 -30.74 -12.26
C GLU A 388 -12.38 -31.22 -11.05
N GLN A 389 -11.86 -32.45 -11.10
CA GLN A 389 -11.13 -33.09 -10.00
C GLN A 389 -9.62 -32.88 -10.09
N ILE A 390 -9.09 -32.44 -11.25
CA ILE A 390 -7.66 -32.22 -11.48
C ILE A 390 -7.38 -30.72 -11.35
N LEU A 391 -6.91 -30.32 -10.18
CA LEU A 391 -6.62 -28.91 -9.88
C LEU A 391 -5.29 -28.43 -10.47
N HIS A 392 -4.27 -29.29 -10.48
CA HIS A 392 -2.92 -29.02 -11.00
C HIS A 392 -2.63 -29.94 -12.17
N LYS A 393 -3.01 -29.50 -13.37
CA LYS A 393 -2.94 -30.28 -14.61
C LYS A 393 -1.51 -30.75 -14.94
N THR A 394 -0.53 -29.90 -14.64
CA THR A 394 0.90 -30.18 -14.92
C THR A 394 1.44 -31.30 -14.05
N ASP A 395 1.04 -31.42 -12.81
CA ASP A 395 1.55 -32.42 -11.85
C ASP A 395 1.15 -33.85 -12.24
N VAL A 396 0.04 -33.98 -12.93
CA VAL A 396 -0.45 -35.28 -13.44
C VAL A 396 -0.01 -35.56 -14.88
N GLY A 397 0.85 -34.71 -15.46
CA GLY A 397 1.26 -34.82 -16.87
C GLY A 397 0.10 -34.59 -17.84
N GLY A 398 -0.86 -33.74 -17.42
CA GLY A 398 -2.08 -33.42 -18.17
C GLY A 398 -1.95 -32.22 -19.11
N VAL A 399 -0.75 -31.67 -19.34
CA VAL A 399 -0.49 -30.52 -20.23
C VAL A 399 0.66 -30.82 -21.17
N PHE A 400 0.47 -30.56 -22.47
CA PHE A 400 1.50 -30.63 -23.50
C PHE A 400 1.52 -29.33 -24.31
N LEU A 401 2.70 -28.76 -24.41
CA LEU A 401 2.97 -27.51 -25.13
C LEU A 401 3.74 -27.80 -26.44
N ASN A 402 3.79 -26.79 -27.32
CA ASN A 402 4.58 -26.79 -28.55
C ASN A 402 4.24 -27.96 -29.49
N LEU A 403 2.97 -28.29 -29.63
CA LEU A 403 2.51 -29.30 -30.58
C LEU A 403 2.40 -28.66 -31.97
N ASN A 404 3.23 -29.12 -32.89
CA ASN A 404 3.44 -28.48 -34.19
C ASN A 404 2.83 -29.25 -35.37
N SER A 405 2.25 -30.45 -35.13
CA SER A 405 1.66 -31.30 -36.15
C SER A 405 0.44 -32.06 -35.62
N ALA A 406 -0.38 -32.58 -36.53
CA ALA A 406 -1.48 -33.48 -36.20
C ALA A 406 -1.00 -34.73 -35.46
N GLU A 407 0.17 -35.28 -35.83
CA GLU A 407 0.76 -36.43 -35.18
C GLU A 407 1.16 -36.14 -33.74
N ASP A 408 1.75 -34.95 -33.46
CA ASP A 408 2.04 -34.51 -32.09
C ASP A 408 0.77 -34.45 -31.24
N VAL A 409 -0.32 -33.91 -31.81
CA VAL A 409 -1.63 -33.78 -31.13
C VAL A 409 -2.21 -35.16 -30.80
N LEU A 410 -2.21 -36.09 -31.75
CA LEU A 410 -2.69 -37.46 -31.54
C LEU A 410 -1.90 -38.19 -30.44
N ASN A 411 -0.58 -38.05 -30.46
CA ASN A 411 0.31 -38.62 -29.46
C ASN A 411 0.13 -38.00 -28.08
N ALA A 412 0.04 -36.64 -28.00
CA ALA A 412 -0.19 -35.92 -26.75
C ALA A 412 -1.54 -36.30 -26.11
N PHE A 413 -2.61 -36.42 -26.92
CA PHE A 413 -3.93 -36.82 -26.45
C PHE A 413 -3.90 -38.19 -25.75
N LYS A 414 -3.27 -39.17 -26.35
CA LYS A 414 -3.10 -40.52 -25.78
C LYS A 414 -2.30 -40.45 -24.48
N ARG A 415 -1.17 -39.74 -24.49
CA ARG A 415 -0.29 -39.63 -23.31
C ARG A 415 -0.98 -38.94 -22.15
N ILE A 416 -1.78 -37.89 -22.38
CA ILE A 416 -2.57 -37.24 -21.33
C ILE A 416 -3.52 -38.26 -20.71
N THR A 417 -4.28 -38.98 -21.52
CA THR A 417 -5.24 -40.00 -21.06
C THR A 417 -4.56 -41.08 -20.22
N GLU A 418 -3.42 -41.61 -20.68
CA GLU A 418 -2.63 -42.61 -19.97
C GLU A 418 -2.06 -42.06 -18.64
N ASN A 419 -1.48 -40.87 -18.65
CA ASN A 419 -0.90 -40.24 -17.47
C ASN A 419 -1.94 -40.03 -16.38
N VAL A 420 -3.09 -39.44 -16.73
CA VAL A 420 -4.18 -39.18 -15.80
C VAL A 420 -4.75 -40.47 -15.24
N SER A 421 -5.03 -41.49 -16.11
CA SER A 421 -5.53 -42.78 -15.66
C SER A 421 -4.58 -43.50 -14.70
N ARG A 422 -3.26 -43.29 -14.85
CA ARG A 422 -2.24 -43.86 -13.96
C ARG A 422 -2.12 -43.12 -12.66
N THR A 423 -2.16 -41.77 -12.70
CA THR A 423 -1.86 -40.91 -11.52
C THR A 423 -3.11 -40.63 -10.67
N MET A 424 -4.27 -40.52 -11.32
CA MET A 424 -5.57 -40.26 -10.69
C MET A 424 -6.68 -41.10 -11.31
N PRO A 425 -6.70 -42.44 -11.06
CA PRO A 425 -7.63 -43.38 -11.71
C PRO A 425 -9.12 -43.06 -11.52
N GLU A 426 -9.44 -42.40 -10.41
CA GLU A 426 -10.84 -42.01 -10.05
C GLU A 426 -11.28 -40.67 -10.68
N ALA A 427 -10.37 -39.95 -11.36
CA ALA A 427 -10.69 -38.66 -11.93
C ALA A 427 -11.48 -38.83 -13.24
N LEU A 428 -12.63 -38.15 -13.32
CA LEU A 428 -13.42 -38.09 -14.54
C LEU A 428 -12.79 -37.10 -15.53
N ILE A 429 -12.39 -37.59 -16.69
CA ILE A 429 -11.91 -36.79 -17.81
C ILE A 429 -13.11 -36.37 -18.65
N ASN A 430 -13.48 -35.06 -18.62
CA ASN A 430 -14.58 -34.54 -19.44
C ASN A 430 -14.21 -34.38 -20.92
N GLY A 431 -12.91 -34.41 -21.24
CA GLY A 431 -12.32 -34.29 -22.57
C GLY A 431 -10.90 -33.71 -22.46
N ILE A 432 -10.31 -33.38 -23.58
CA ILE A 432 -9.00 -32.71 -23.67
C ILE A 432 -9.21 -31.39 -24.40
N LEU A 433 -8.84 -30.29 -23.73
CA LEU A 433 -8.91 -28.93 -24.29
C LEU A 433 -7.73 -28.74 -25.24
N VAL A 434 -8.03 -28.31 -26.46
CA VAL A 434 -7.06 -27.93 -27.48
C VAL A 434 -7.09 -26.42 -27.62
N GLU A 435 -5.96 -25.75 -27.50
CA GLU A 435 -5.86 -24.30 -27.54
C GLU A 435 -4.77 -23.84 -28.49
N LYS A 436 -5.02 -22.70 -29.15
CA LYS A 436 -3.96 -22.00 -29.86
C LYS A 436 -2.88 -21.58 -28.88
N GLN A 437 -1.64 -22.00 -29.10
CA GLN A 437 -0.54 -21.60 -28.24
C GLN A 437 -0.29 -20.07 -28.34
N ILE A 438 -0.28 -19.38 -27.21
CA ILE A 438 0.02 -17.96 -27.13
C ILE A 438 1.53 -17.78 -27.33
N PRO A 439 1.96 -16.99 -28.32
CA PRO A 439 3.38 -16.85 -28.65
C PRO A 439 4.08 -15.90 -27.69
N GLY A 440 4.91 -16.41 -26.81
CA GLY A 440 5.75 -15.59 -25.93
C GLY A 440 4.94 -14.71 -24.99
N GLY A 441 5.59 -13.79 -24.33
CA GLY A 441 4.95 -12.85 -23.40
C GLY A 441 5.52 -12.94 -22.01
N GLU A 442 4.97 -12.11 -21.11
CA GLU A 442 5.26 -12.14 -19.68
C GLU A 442 4.07 -12.72 -18.94
N GLU A 443 4.31 -13.67 -18.05
CA GLU A 443 3.26 -14.34 -17.28
C GLU A 443 2.85 -13.49 -16.08
N ILE A 444 1.57 -13.22 -15.96
CA ILE A 444 0.93 -12.50 -14.86
C ILE A 444 -0.10 -13.42 -14.21
N ILE A 445 -0.20 -13.37 -12.90
CA ILE A 445 -1.27 -14.03 -12.15
C ILE A 445 -2.29 -12.97 -11.75
N LEU A 446 -3.55 -13.21 -12.07
CA LEU A 446 -4.66 -12.38 -11.62
C LEU A 446 -5.62 -13.23 -10.80
N GLY A 447 -6.07 -12.67 -9.66
CA GLY A 447 -7.00 -13.37 -8.79
C GLY A 447 -8.11 -12.46 -8.25
N ILE A 448 -9.25 -13.07 -7.94
CA ILE A 448 -10.31 -12.48 -7.13
C ILE A 448 -10.47 -13.33 -5.88
N LYS A 449 -10.60 -12.67 -4.73
CA LYS A 449 -11.00 -13.30 -3.48
C LYS A 449 -11.93 -12.38 -2.71
N ARG A 450 -12.82 -12.95 -1.90
CA ARG A 450 -13.67 -12.15 -1.01
C ARG A 450 -13.09 -12.12 0.39
N ASP A 451 -12.74 -10.92 0.82
CA ASP A 451 -12.33 -10.67 2.19
C ASP A 451 -13.57 -10.41 3.07
N PRO A 452 -13.64 -10.97 4.28
CA PRO A 452 -14.79 -10.82 5.15
C PRO A 452 -15.06 -9.37 5.57
N SER A 453 -14.02 -8.53 5.67
CA SER A 453 -14.14 -7.13 6.08
C SER A 453 -14.25 -6.17 4.89
N PHE A 454 -13.52 -6.43 3.79
CA PHE A 454 -13.39 -5.50 2.67
C PHE A 454 -14.15 -5.91 1.40
N GLY A 455 -14.79 -7.08 1.40
CA GLY A 455 -15.53 -7.56 0.22
C GLY A 455 -14.61 -8.07 -0.90
N PRO A 456 -14.96 -7.80 -2.19
CA PRO A 456 -14.20 -8.34 -3.32
C PRO A 456 -12.83 -7.67 -3.46
N VAL A 457 -11.78 -8.49 -3.52
CA VAL A 457 -10.37 -8.08 -3.65
C VAL A 457 -9.81 -8.65 -4.92
N VAL A 458 -9.12 -7.83 -5.70
CA VAL A 458 -8.35 -8.26 -6.87
C VAL A 458 -6.88 -8.33 -6.50
N MET A 459 -6.25 -9.42 -6.88
CA MET A 459 -4.80 -9.66 -6.79
C MET A 459 -4.18 -9.57 -8.17
N CYS A 460 -3.00 -8.98 -8.26
CA CYS A 460 -2.12 -9.05 -9.41
C CYS A 460 -0.70 -9.41 -8.95
N GLY A 461 -0.06 -10.34 -9.63
CA GLY A 461 1.32 -10.75 -9.36
C GLY A 461 2.05 -11.15 -10.63
N MET A 462 3.39 -11.12 -10.58
CA MET A 462 4.19 -11.71 -11.64
C MET A 462 4.10 -13.23 -11.56
N GLY A 463 3.97 -13.91 -12.72
CA GLY A 463 3.85 -15.37 -12.79
C GLY A 463 5.16 -16.12 -12.50
N GLY A 464 5.07 -17.44 -12.48
CA GLY A 464 6.20 -18.35 -12.24
C GLY A 464 6.86 -18.13 -10.88
N ILE A 465 8.19 -18.25 -10.83
CA ILE A 465 8.99 -18.13 -9.60
C ILE A 465 8.80 -16.80 -8.84
N PHE A 466 8.38 -15.73 -9.49
CA PHE A 466 8.16 -14.43 -8.85
C PHE A 466 6.97 -14.47 -7.91
N ALA A 467 5.88 -15.15 -8.28
CA ALA A 467 4.73 -15.33 -7.38
C ALA A 467 5.00 -16.37 -6.29
N GLU A 468 5.54 -17.53 -6.69
CA GLU A 468 5.68 -18.68 -5.80
C GLU A 468 6.75 -18.48 -4.72
N ILE A 469 7.90 -17.91 -5.09
CA ILE A 469 9.04 -17.75 -4.18
C ILE A 469 9.10 -16.34 -3.60
N TYR A 470 9.01 -15.31 -4.45
CA TYR A 470 9.21 -13.92 -4.03
C TYR A 470 7.95 -13.22 -3.54
N ARG A 471 6.76 -13.82 -3.75
CA ARG A 471 5.46 -13.25 -3.38
C ARG A 471 5.30 -11.81 -3.86
N ASP A 472 5.70 -11.57 -5.13
CA ASP A 472 5.61 -10.25 -5.76
C ASP A 472 4.17 -10.03 -6.24
N VAL A 473 3.31 -9.61 -5.32
CA VAL A 473 1.88 -9.45 -5.52
C VAL A 473 1.40 -8.11 -4.96
N SER A 474 0.39 -7.54 -5.59
CA SER A 474 -0.33 -6.34 -5.15
C SER A 474 -1.83 -6.62 -5.08
N PHE A 475 -2.55 -5.90 -4.22
CA PHE A 475 -3.98 -6.07 -3.97
C PHE A 475 -4.73 -4.76 -4.14
N ARG A 476 -6.01 -4.83 -4.57
CA ARG A 476 -6.94 -3.69 -4.57
C ARG A 476 -8.34 -4.15 -4.23
N ILE A 477 -9.04 -3.31 -3.46
CA ILE A 477 -10.48 -3.50 -3.20
C ILE A 477 -11.26 -3.09 -4.45
N ALA A 478 -12.12 -3.95 -4.92
CA ALA A 478 -12.96 -3.68 -6.08
C ALA A 478 -14.23 -2.89 -5.68
N PRO A 479 -14.79 -2.04 -6.59
CA PRO A 479 -14.32 -1.77 -7.93
C PRO A 479 -13.24 -0.67 -7.95
N PHE A 480 -12.42 -0.66 -9.01
CA PHE A 480 -11.43 0.40 -9.21
C PHE A 480 -11.27 0.74 -10.70
N GLY A 481 -10.70 1.93 -10.99
CA GLY A 481 -10.43 2.41 -12.34
C GLY A 481 -8.98 2.21 -12.78
N GLU A 482 -8.67 2.74 -13.98
CA GLU A 482 -7.35 2.57 -14.63
C GLU A 482 -6.19 3.11 -13.79
N GLU A 483 -6.37 4.25 -13.11
CA GLU A 483 -5.35 4.87 -12.26
C GLU A 483 -4.91 3.94 -11.12
N GLU A 484 -5.86 3.24 -10.50
CA GLU A 484 -5.56 2.27 -9.45
C GLU A 484 -4.94 0.98 -10.02
N ALA A 485 -5.38 0.53 -11.19
CA ALA A 485 -4.78 -0.61 -11.86
C ALA A 485 -3.31 -0.33 -12.21
N GLU A 486 -3.00 0.87 -12.73
CA GLU A 486 -1.62 1.28 -12.98
C GLU A 486 -0.78 1.38 -11.69
N ALA A 487 -1.35 1.94 -10.62
CA ALA A 487 -0.68 2.03 -9.33
C ALA A 487 -0.36 0.62 -8.78
N MET A 488 -1.31 -0.31 -8.87
CA MET A 488 -1.17 -1.71 -8.49
C MET A 488 0.00 -2.40 -9.23
N LEU A 489 0.13 -2.17 -10.53
CA LEU A 489 1.24 -2.71 -11.32
C LEU A 489 2.60 -2.11 -10.93
N LYS A 490 2.65 -0.80 -10.67
CA LYS A 490 3.89 -0.10 -10.27
C LYS A 490 4.41 -0.52 -8.90
N GLU A 491 3.59 -1.11 -8.05
CA GLU A 491 3.99 -1.68 -6.76
C GLU A 491 4.75 -3.01 -6.88
N LEU A 492 4.60 -3.72 -8.00
CA LEU A 492 5.31 -4.98 -8.25
C LEU A 492 6.82 -4.71 -8.40
N LYS A 493 7.64 -5.44 -7.66
CA LYS A 493 9.10 -5.33 -7.71
C LYS A 493 9.63 -5.65 -9.11
N ALA A 494 8.99 -6.58 -9.79
CA ALA A 494 9.34 -6.99 -11.15
C ALA A 494 8.65 -6.14 -12.24
N TYR A 495 7.90 -5.07 -11.91
CA TYR A 495 7.32 -4.13 -12.88
C TYR A 495 8.30 -3.67 -13.99
N PRO A 496 9.61 -3.44 -13.72
CA PRO A 496 10.56 -3.10 -14.77
C PRO A 496 10.65 -4.12 -15.92
N LEU A 497 10.29 -5.39 -15.71
CA LEU A 497 10.24 -6.40 -16.78
C LEU A 497 9.14 -6.06 -17.81
N LEU A 498 8.02 -5.50 -17.36
CA LEU A 498 6.92 -5.06 -18.23
C LEU A 498 7.29 -3.81 -19.04
N THR A 499 8.15 -2.95 -18.51
CA THR A 499 8.58 -1.72 -19.17
C THR A 499 9.78 -1.88 -20.10
N GLY A 500 10.29 -3.12 -20.27
CA GLY A 500 11.38 -3.41 -21.20
C GLY A 500 12.78 -3.22 -20.62
N ALA A 501 12.97 -3.42 -19.31
CA ALA A 501 14.28 -3.36 -18.66
C ALA A 501 15.29 -4.32 -19.32
N ARG A 502 16.56 -3.91 -19.34
CA ARG A 502 17.70 -4.68 -19.91
C ARG A 502 17.54 -5.04 -21.39
N GLY A 503 16.88 -4.18 -22.18
CA GLY A 503 16.73 -4.41 -23.62
C GLY A 503 15.63 -5.42 -24.02
N ARG A 504 14.78 -5.83 -23.07
CA ARG A 504 13.59 -6.64 -23.38
C ARG A 504 12.54 -5.78 -24.10
N THR A 505 11.68 -6.42 -24.87
CA THR A 505 10.53 -5.76 -25.49
C THR A 505 9.55 -5.29 -24.39
N LYS A 506 9.01 -4.09 -24.57
CA LYS A 506 7.93 -3.58 -23.70
C LYS A 506 6.68 -4.44 -23.87
N ARG A 507 5.97 -4.67 -22.78
CA ARG A 507 4.70 -5.39 -22.75
C ARG A 507 3.51 -4.46 -22.88
N ASP A 508 2.37 -4.99 -23.28
CA ASP A 508 1.13 -4.22 -23.46
C ASP A 508 0.48 -3.90 -22.11
N ILE A 509 1.10 -2.98 -21.35
CA ILE A 509 0.58 -2.51 -20.05
C ILE A 509 -0.83 -1.93 -20.20
N PRO A 510 -1.19 -1.13 -21.22
CA PRO A 510 -2.55 -0.64 -21.39
C PRO A 510 -3.61 -1.74 -21.49
N SER A 511 -3.31 -2.85 -22.15
CA SER A 511 -4.22 -4.00 -22.22
C SER A 511 -4.34 -4.71 -20.84
N LEU A 512 -3.23 -4.87 -20.11
CA LEU A 512 -3.24 -5.42 -18.76
C LEU A 512 -4.06 -4.54 -17.78
N VAL A 513 -3.91 -3.22 -17.86
CA VAL A 513 -4.69 -2.26 -17.05
C VAL A 513 -6.19 -2.43 -17.31
N LYS A 514 -6.62 -2.48 -18.58
CA LYS A 514 -8.03 -2.71 -18.94
C LYS A 514 -8.55 -4.05 -18.43
N THR A 515 -7.74 -5.08 -18.50
CA THR A 515 -8.09 -6.41 -17.98
C THR A 515 -8.28 -6.39 -16.46
N LEU A 516 -7.41 -5.72 -15.72
CA LEU A 516 -7.53 -5.54 -14.27
C LEU A 516 -8.80 -4.76 -13.89
N VAL A 517 -9.13 -3.69 -14.61
CA VAL A 517 -10.37 -2.93 -14.40
C VAL A 517 -11.59 -3.82 -14.66
N SER A 518 -11.62 -4.55 -15.79
CA SER A 518 -12.70 -5.49 -16.11
C SER A 518 -12.86 -6.57 -15.04
N LEU A 519 -11.75 -7.12 -14.55
CA LEU A 519 -11.75 -8.11 -13.48
C LEU A 519 -12.29 -7.55 -12.17
N SER A 520 -11.95 -6.31 -11.83
CA SER A 520 -12.48 -5.64 -10.64
C SER A 520 -13.99 -5.40 -10.72
N HIS A 521 -14.46 -5.01 -11.88
CA HIS A 521 -15.90 -4.79 -12.11
C HIS A 521 -16.66 -6.12 -12.08
N LEU A 522 -16.12 -7.19 -12.66
CA LEU A 522 -16.67 -8.55 -12.57
C LEU A 522 -16.76 -9.00 -11.12
N ALA A 523 -15.70 -8.80 -10.32
CA ALA A 523 -15.66 -9.18 -8.91
C ALA A 523 -16.73 -8.46 -8.08
N PHE A 524 -16.95 -7.17 -8.37
CA PHE A 524 -17.95 -6.35 -7.68
C PHE A 524 -19.37 -6.72 -8.09
N ALA A 525 -19.64 -6.88 -9.40
CA ALA A 525 -20.97 -7.11 -9.95
C ALA A 525 -21.54 -8.50 -9.64
N HIS A 526 -20.67 -9.50 -9.42
CA HIS A 526 -21.11 -10.89 -9.26
C HIS A 526 -20.73 -11.50 -7.90
N PRO A 527 -21.53 -11.26 -6.84
CA PRO A 527 -21.27 -11.78 -5.48
C PRO A 527 -21.14 -13.30 -5.38
N ARG A 528 -21.70 -14.04 -6.31
CA ARG A 528 -21.63 -15.51 -6.38
C ARG A 528 -20.22 -16.03 -6.67
N ILE A 529 -19.34 -15.22 -7.24
CA ILE A 529 -17.94 -15.60 -7.44
C ILE A 529 -17.22 -15.44 -6.11
N ALA A 530 -16.89 -16.56 -5.47
CA ALA A 530 -16.15 -16.60 -4.22
C ALA A 530 -14.64 -16.37 -4.46
N GLU A 531 -14.12 -17.02 -5.49
CA GLU A 531 -12.72 -16.96 -5.90
C GLU A 531 -12.60 -17.12 -7.42
N LEU A 532 -11.65 -16.41 -8.02
CA LEU A 532 -11.30 -16.57 -9.43
C LEU A 532 -9.79 -16.49 -9.55
N ASP A 533 -9.21 -17.40 -10.33
CA ASP A 533 -7.78 -17.46 -10.64
C ASP A 533 -7.58 -17.50 -12.14
N ILE A 534 -6.79 -16.57 -12.67
CA ILE A 534 -6.26 -16.55 -14.03
C ILE A 534 -4.76 -16.75 -13.91
N ASN A 535 -4.28 -17.95 -14.25
CA ASN A 535 -2.89 -18.34 -14.05
C ASN A 535 -2.40 -19.31 -15.14
N PRO A 536 -1.67 -18.76 -16.15
CA PRO A 536 -1.28 -17.38 -16.33
C PRO A 536 -2.23 -16.53 -17.21
N LEU A 537 -2.17 -15.22 -17.04
CA LEU A 537 -2.46 -14.24 -18.10
C LEU A 537 -1.15 -13.92 -18.82
N ILE A 538 -1.08 -14.12 -20.12
CA ILE A 538 0.10 -13.80 -20.91
C ILE A 538 -0.02 -12.38 -21.45
N VAL A 539 0.91 -11.49 -21.06
CA VAL A 539 0.99 -10.11 -21.55
C VAL A 539 1.98 -10.07 -22.72
N LEU A 540 1.45 -9.80 -23.89
CA LEU A 540 2.22 -9.77 -25.15
C LEU A 540 3.01 -8.45 -25.30
N ASP A 541 3.75 -8.33 -26.41
CA ASP A 541 4.44 -7.09 -26.73
C ASP A 541 3.47 -5.90 -26.90
N GLU A 542 3.96 -4.70 -26.71
CA GLU A 542 3.19 -3.45 -26.81
C GLU A 542 2.31 -3.43 -28.07
N GLY A 543 1.01 -3.17 -27.90
CA GLY A 543 -0.01 -3.15 -28.94
C GLY A 543 -0.54 -4.52 -29.38
N LYS A 544 -0.05 -5.64 -28.79
CA LYS A 544 -0.54 -7.00 -29.13
C LYS A 544 -1.52 -7.58 -28.11
N GLY A 545 -1.81 -6.86 -27.02
CA GLY A 545 -2.78 -7.26 -26.02
C GLY A 545 -2.24 -8.19 -24.95
N CYS A 546 -3.19 -8.78 -24.22
CA CYS A 546 -2.94 -9.86 -23.25
C CYS A 546 -3.99 -10.94 -23.41
N MET A 547 -3.74 -12.14 -22.89
CA MET A 547 -4.64 -13.29 -23.07
C MET A 547 -4.56 -14.26 -21.89
N ALA A 548 -5.70 -14.60 -21.30
CA ALA A 548 -5.78 -15.61 -20.27
C ALA A 548 -5.57 -17.01 -20.91
N ALA A 549 -4.63 -17.74 -20.36
CA ALA A 549 -4.31 -19.09 -20.80
C ALA A 549 -4.99 -20.17 -19.94
N ASP A 550 -5.21 -19.92 -18.67
CA ASP A 550 -5.97 -20.82 -17.79
C ASP A 550 -6.87 -19.99 -16.85
N VAL A 551 -8.05 -20.50 -16.55
CA VAL A 551 -9.02 -19.88 -15.65
C VAL A 551 -9.71 -20.91 -14.79
N LYS A 552 -9.88 -20.58 -13.52
CA LYS A 552 -10.66 -21.36 -12.56
C LYS A 552 -11.51 -20.43 -11.73
N ILE A 553 -12.78 -20.76 -11.54
CA ILE A 553 -13.70 -19.96 -10.76
C ILE A 553 -14.42 -20.84 -9.74
N LEU A 554 -14.39 -20.42 -8.49
CA LEU A 554 -15.13 -21.05 -7.39
C LEU A 554 -16.38 -20.23 -7.11
N LEU A 555 -17.53 -20.89 -7.07
CA LEU A 555 -18.81 -20.26 -6.73
C LEU A 555 -19.12 -20.44 -5.24
N SER A 556 -19.67 -19.39 -4.63
CA SER A 556 -20.17 -19.46 -3.26
C SER A 556 -21.40 -20.34 -3.15
N ASN A 557 -21.53 -21.05 -2.02
CA ASN A 557 -22.73 -21.90 -1.74
C ASN A 557 -23.98 -21.06 -1.38
N ASN A 558 -23.84 -19.73 -1.24
CA ASN A 558 -24.93 -18.86 -0.86
C ASN A 558 -25.65 -18.39 -2.13
N SER A 559 -26.94 -18.78 -2.24
CA SER A 559 -27.90 -18.34 -3.25
C SER A 559 -28.25 -16.87 -3.14
#